data_59a51a660a22d839aaad7b7d85b6c414
#
_entry.id   59a51a660a22d839aaad7b7d85b6c414
#
_cell.length_a   1.000
_cell.length_b   1.000
_cell.length_c   1.000
_cell.angle_alpha   90.00
_cell.angle_beta   90.00
_cell.angle_gamma   90.00
#
_symmetry.space_group_name_H-M   'P 1'
#
loop_
_entity.id
_entity.type
_entity.pdbx_description
1 polymer ?
#
loop_
_entity_poly.entity_id
_entity_poly.type
_entity_poly.pdbx_seq_one_letter_code
_entity_poly.pdbx_strand_id
1 'polypeptide(L)'
;MAVVTQIQVRRGTASQWTSTNPTLAAGEWGFETDTGKAKIGNGSTAWTSLSYFGGTGTVSSITAGTGLSGGTITSTGTIAIDSTVATLTGVQTLTNKTATGLIYTQTILTPSFSANAYTLVLGDQGDILLASNGATAGTINIPTNGSVAFPTGTQITIIQTGAGQLTIQATTPATTTINSTGATATAPKLRAINSSATCIKTGTDTWYVIGDIA
;
A
#
# COMPACT_ATOMS: atom_id res chain seq x y z
N MET A 1 13.47 -26.09 61.23
CA MET A 1 14.18 -25.07 60.41
C MET A 1 14.82 -25.76 59.24
N ALA A 2 14.43 -25.40 58.02
CA ALA A 2 15.11 -25.92 56.83
C ALA A 2 16.54 -25.34 56.80
N VAL A 3 17.54 -26.21 56.79
CA VAL A 3 18.93 -25.80 56.64
C VAL A 3 19.15 -25.44 55.19
N VAL A 4 19.22 -24.14 54.86
CA VAL A 4 19.59 -23.69 53.55
C VAL A 4 21.10 -23.83 53.41
N THR A 5 21.57 -24.84 52.68
CA THR A 5 23.00 -24.99 52.38
C THR A 5 23.35 -23.97 51.30
N GLN A 6 24.12 -22.96 51.65
CA GLN A 6 24.61 -21.95 50.74
C GLN A 6 25.93 -22.40 50.11
N ILE A 7 25.92 -22.56 48.78
CA ILE A 7 27.14 -22.80 48.00
C ILE A 7 27.57 -21.47 47.38
N GLN A 8 28.80 -21.01 47.72
CA GLN A 8 29.38 -19.81 47.08
C GLN A 8 30.37 -20.26 46.00
N VAL A 9 30.18 -19.73 44.80
CA VAL A 9 31.15 -19.90 43.70
C VAL A 9 32.31 -18.91 43.87
N ARG A 10 33.43 -19.19 43.25
CA ARG A 10 34.56 -18.27 43.20
C ARG A 10 34.17 -16.99 42.49
N ARG A 11 34.45 -15.83 43.09
CA ARG A 11 33.98 -14.53 42.63
C ARG A 11 35.02 -13.44 42.72
N GLY A 12 34.91 -12.43 41.83
CA GLY A 12 35.76 -11.24 41.82
C GLY A 12 35.21 -10.26 40.77
N THR A 13 35.77 -9.07 40.68
CA THR A 13 35.44 -8.15 39.59
C THR A 13 36.06 -8.64 38.27
N ALA A 14 35.52 -8.21 37.13
CA ALA A 14 36.09 -8.54 35.81
C ALA A 14 37.58 -8.17 35.70
N SER A 15 37.98 -7.02 36.32
CA SER A 15 39.37 -6.59 36.38
C SER A 15 40.24 -7.54 37.21
N GLN A 16 39.77 -8.00 38.39
CA GLN A 16 40.48 -8.96 39.22
C GLN A 16 40.67 -10.31 38.52
N TRP A 17 39.64 -10.80 37.87
CA TRP A 17 39.71 -12.02 37.07
C TRP A 17 40.70 -11.90 35.92
N THR A 18 40.69 -10.78 35.20
CA THR A 18 41.58 -10.52 34.07
C THR A 18 43.03 -10.42 34.51
N SER A 19 43.31 -9.69 35.60
CA SER A 19 44.67 -9.50 36.10
C SER A 19 45.27 -10.78 36.66
N THR A 20 44.49 -11.60 37.37
CA THR A 20 44.92 -12.88 37.91
C THR A 20 44.99 -13.96 36.87
N ASN A 21 44.10 -13.91 35.89
CA ASN A 21 43.94 -14.83 34.72
C ASN A 21 44.13 -16.32 35.11
N PRO A 22 43.40 -16.85 36.11
CA PRO A 22 43.60 -18.22 36.55
C PRO A 22 43.04 -19.23 35.56
N THR A 23 43.56 -20.45 35.57
CA THR A 23 42.92 -21.60 34.94
C THR A 23 42.00 -22.24 35.98
N LEU A 24 40.69 -22.19 35.73
CA LEU A 24 39.70 -22.83 36.59
C LEU A 24 39.68 -24.35 36.34
N ALA A 25 39.45 -25.12 37.41
CA ALA A 25 39.27 -26.57 37.28
C ALA A 25 38.06 -26.91 36.36
N ALA A 26 38.04 -28.11 35.80
CA ALA A 26 36.93 -28.53 34.98
C ALA A 26 35.62 -28.53 35.80
N GLY A 27 34.61 -27.77 35.35
CA GLY A 27 33.33 -27.57 36.05
C GLY A 27 33.37 -26.52 37.18
N GLU A 28 34.49 -25.87 37.45
CA GLU A 28 34.55 -24.78 38.44
C GLU A 28 33.88 -23.52 37.89
N TRP A 29 33.01 -22.91 38.71
CA TRP A 29 32.34 -21.67 38.38
C TRP A 29 33.11 -20.44 38.85
N GLY A 30 33.35 -19.50 37.96
CA GLY A 30 33.80 -18.17 38.28
C GLY A 30 32.75 -17.14 37.95
N PHE A 31 32.49 -16.20 38.88
CA PHE A 31 31.49 -15.16 38.75
C PHE A 31 32.08 -13.76 38.83
N GLU A 32 31.76 -12.89 37.90
CA GLU A 32 32.10 -11.46 37.90
C GLU A 32 31.03 -10.67 38.64
N THR A 33 31.40 -10.06 39.77
CA THR A 33 30.44 -9.37 40.64
C THR A 33 29.99 -8.01 40.11
N ASP A 34 30.76 -7.39 39.24
CA ASP A 34 30.53 -6.09 38.63
C ASP A 34 29.76 -6.19 37.29
N THR A 35 29.94 -7.28 36.54
CA THR A 35 29.25 -7.49 35.23
C THR A 35 28.08 -8.46 35.28
N GLY A 36 27.96 -9.24 36.38
CA GLY A 36 26.97 -10.29 36.54
C GLY A 36 27.18 -11.50 35.63
N LYS A 37 28.35 -11.63 35.01
CA LYS A 37 28.70 -12.71 34.09
C LYS A 37 29.41 -13.86 34.79
N ALA A 38 29.28 -15.06 34.24
CA ALA A 38 29.96 -16.23 34.76
C ALA A 38 30.72 -16.98 33.65
N LYS A 39 31.77 -17.69 34.03
CA LYS A 39 32.48 -18.64 33.18
C LYS A 39 32.60 -19.99 33.89
N ILE A 40 32.65 -21.07 33.13
CA ILE A 40 32.88 -22.42 33.68
C ILE A 40 34.26 -22.89 33.21
N GLY A 41 35.08 -23.33 34.12
CA GLY A 41 36.39 -23.87 33.83
C GLY A 41 36.33 -25.17 33.04
N ASN A 42 37.28 -25.38 32.16
CA ASN A 42 37.51 -26.63 31.45
C ASN A 42 38.78 -27.36 31.86
N GLY A 43 39.45 -26.85 32.90
CA GLY A 43 40.70 -27.45 33.47
C GLY A 43 41.96 -27.10 32.66
N SER A 44 41.91 -26.40 31.55
CA SER A 44 43.04 -26.16 30.66
C SER A 44 43.17 -24.74 30.15
N THR A 45 42.08 -24.00 30.09
CA THR A 45 42.04 -22.66 29.47
C THR A 45 42.03 -21.59 30.55
N ALA A 46 42.89 -20.58 30.40
CA ALA A 46 42.93 -19.45 31.31
C ALA A 46 41.66 -18.58 31.21
N TRP A 47 41.32 -17.87 32.31
CA TRP A 47 40.09 -17.09 32.43
C TRP A 47 39.80 -16.18 31.24
N THR A 48 40.77 -15.42 30.74
CA THR A 48 40.57 -14.48 29.65
C THR A 48 40.14 -15.13 28.32
N SER A 49 40.52 -16.40 28.13
CA SER A 49 40.22 -17.18 26.94
C SER A 49 38.99 -18.10 27.06
N LEU A 50 38.42 -18.22 28.28
CA LEU A 50 37.17 -18.94 28.49
C LEU A 50 35.97 -18.11 27.97
N SER A 51 35.00 -18.78 27.34
CA SER A 51 33.74 -18.16 26.98
C SER A 51 32.85 -17.95 28.20
N TYR A 52 32.02 -16.89 28.18
CA TYR A 52 31.02 -16.69 29.23
C TYR A 52 29.91 -17.77 29.14
N PHE A 53 29.48 -18.19 30.34
CA PHE A 53 28.33 -19.08 30.47
C PHE A 53 27.03 -18.33 30.05
N GLY A 54 26.18 -19.01 29.32
CA GLY A 54 24.95 -18.39 28.82
C GLY A 54 25.03 -17.88 27.37
N GLY A 55 26.21 -17.98 26.78
CA GLY A 55 26.48 -17.71 25.37
C GLY A 55 26.10 -16.26 24.93
N THR A 56 27.00 -15.60 24.26
CA THR A 56 26.56 -14.57 23.31
C THR A 56 25.84 -15.33 22.21
N GLY A 57 24.54 -15.15 22.08
CA GLY A 57 23.83 -15.66 20.90
C GLY A 57 24.66 -15.34 19.65
N THR A 58 24.68 -16.26 18.69
CA THR A 58 25.46 -16.08 17.45
C THR A 58 25.04 -14.84 16.64
N VAL A 59 23.87 -14.26 16.96
CA VAL A 59 23.38 -13.01 16.36
C VAL A 59 23.63 -11.86 17.34
N SER A 60 24.64 -11.05 17.07
CA SER A 60 24.97 -9.85 17.87
C SER A 60 24.23 -8.60 17.35
N SER A 61 23.81 -8.59 16.09
CA SER A 61 23.01 -7.51 15.52
C SER A 61 22.20 -8.00 14.31
N ILE A 62 21.08 -7.34 14.07
CA ILE A 62 20.28 -7.47 12.87
C ILE A 62 20.17 -6.08 12.25
N THR A 63 20.50 -5.95 10.97
CA THR A 63 20.35 -4.69 10.22
C THR A 63 19.22 -4.83 9.20
N ALA A 64 18.28 -3.89 9.22
CA ALA A 64 17.25 -3.82 8.21
C ALA A 64 17.87 -3.54 6.82
N GLY A 65 17.56 -4.39 5.84
CA GLY A 65 17.99 -4.23 4.45
C GLY A 65 16.99 -3.40 3.63
N THR A 66 17.20 -3.38 2.31
CA THR A 66 16.32 -2.68 1.36
C THR A 66 14.87 -3.15 1.50
N GLY A 67 13.92 -2.21 1.54
CA GLY A 67 12.50 -2.49 1.73
C GLY A 67 12.08 -2.69 3.18
N LEU A 68 13.02 -2.59 4.13
CA LEU A 68 12.74 -2.67 5.55
C LEU A 68 13.26 -1.41 6.27
N SER A 69 12.54 -0.98 7.28
CA SER A 69 12.95 0.08 8.22
C SER A 69 13.18 -0.50 9.62
N GLY A 70 13.97 0.20 10.46
CA GLY A 70 14.26 -0.23 11.83
C GLY A 70 15.75 -0.11 12.20
N GLY A 71 16.62 0.17 11.23
CA GLY A 71 18.05 0.35 11.47
C GLY A 71 18.74 -0.92 11.95
N THR A 72 19.83 -0.73 12.74
CA THR A 72 20.57 -1.83 13.36
C THR A 72 20.04 -2.11 14.77
N ILE A 73 19.62 -3.34 15.03
CA ILE A 73 19.10 -3.80 16.32
C ILE A 73 20.16 -4.65 17.00
N THR A 74 20.63 -4.21 18.18
CA THR A 74 21.64 -4.91 18.99
C THR A 74 21.09 -5.47 20.28
N SER A 75 19.84 -5.16 20.63
CA SER A 75 19.16 -5.67 21.83
C SER A 75 17.68 -5.96 21.53
N THR A 76 16.85 -4.94 21.59
CA THR A 76 15.42 -5.01 21.26
C THR A 76 15.09 -3.93 20.24
N GLY A 77 14.16 -4.21 19.33
CA GLY A 77 13.75 -3.26 18.30
C GLY A 77 12.68 -3.84 17.39
N THR A 78 12.19 -3.04 16.45
CA THR A 78 11.20 -3.42 15.47
C THR A 78 11.78 -3.29 14.07
N ILE A 79 11.57 -4.30 13.23
CA ILE A 79 11.78 -4.21 11.79
C ILE A 79 10.39 -4.11 11.15
N ALA A 80 10.17 -3.06 10.38
CA ALA A 80 8.91 -2.81 9.68
C ALA A 80 9.14 -2.76 8.16
N ILE A 81 8.06 -2.88 7.40
CA ILE A 81 8.09 -2.65 5.96
C ILE A 81 8.33 -1.16 5.71
N ASP A 82 9.27 -0.85 4.84
CA ASP A 82 9.54 0.53 4.39
C ASP A 82 8.40 1.03 3.47
N SER A 83 8.19 2.36 3.45
CA SER A 83 7.17 2.99 2.60
C SER A 83 7.40 2.81 1.09
N THR A 84 8.58 2.36 0.70
CA THR A 84 8.92 2.06 -0.71
C THR A 84 8.44 0.68 -1.18
N VAL A 85 7.96 -0.15 -0.25
CA VAL A 85 7.45 -1.50 -0.56
C VAL A 85 5.94 -1.42 -0.84
N ALA A 86 5.53 -1.90 -2.00
CA ALA A 86 4.12 -2.03 -2.32
C ALA A 86 3.46 -3.14 -1.48
N THR A 87 2.37 -2.80 -0.80
CA THR A 87 1.59 -3.74 0.01
C THR A 87 0.31 -4.16 -0.71
N LEU A 88 -0.22 -5.33 -0.41
CA LEU A 88 -1.41 -5.87 -1.08
C LEU A 88 -2.71 -5.11 -0.76
N THR A 89 -2.77 -4.40 0.37
CA THR A 89 -4.02 -3.80 0.87
C THR A 89 -3.97 -2.27 0.98
N GLY A 90 -2.82 -1.65 0.72
CA GLY A 90 -2.67 -0.20 0.80
C GLY A 90 -3.01 0.48 -0.53
N VAL A 91 -3.71 1.63 -0.49
CA VAL A 91 -3.78 2.52 -1.65
C VAL A 91 -2.40 3.15 -1.83
N GLN A 92 -1.73 2.83 -2.92
CA GLN A 92 -0.37 3.28 -3.20
C GLN A 92 -0.25 3.77 -4.65
N THR A 93 0.43 4.89 -4.84
CA THR A 93 0.82 5.34 -6.17
C THR A 93 2.17 4.75 -6.53
N LEU A 94 2.23 3.92 -7.56
CA LEU A 94 3.45 3.31 -8.07
C LEU A 94 4.03 4.21 -9.17
N THR A 95 5.17 4.86 -8.90
CA THR A 95 5.89 5.66 -9.88
C THR A 95 7.11 4.90 -10.39
N ASN A 96 7.43 5.05 -11.69
CA ASN A 96 8.57 4.39 -12.34
C ASN A 96 8.57 2.86 -12.16
N LYS A 97 7.40 2.24 -12.20
CA LYS A 97 7.23 0.78 -12.15
C LYS A 97 6.65 0.28 -13.46
N THR A 98 7.19 -0.83 -13.96
CA THR A 98 6.62 -1.56 -15.08
C THR A 98 5.84 -2.74 -14.53
N ALA A 99 4.53 -2.78 -14.79
CA ALA A 99 3.70 -3.92 -14.46
C ALA A 99 3.56 -4.81 -15.70
N THR A 100 3.98 -6.08 -15.60
CA THR A 100 3.84 -7.07 -16.67
C THR A 100 2.76 -8.07 -16.27
N GLY A 101 1.84 -8.37 -17.19
CA GLY A 101 0.74 -9.30 -16.91
C GLY A 101 -0.36 -8.74 -16.00
N LEU A 102 -0.46 -7.41 -15.87
CA LEU A 102 -1.55 -6.79 -15.13
C LEU A 102 -2.88 -7.03 -15.83
N ILE A 103 -3.78 -7.72 -15.17
CA ILE A 103 -5.18 -7.84 -15.61
C ILE A 103 -5.95 -6.70 -14.95
N TYR A 104 -6.37 -5.72 -15.75
CA TYR A 104 -7.25 -4.65 -15.31
C TYR A 104 -8.70 -5.03 -15.59
N THR A 105 -9.51 -5.15 -14.54
CA THR A 105 -10.94 -5.41 -14.66
C THR A 105 -11.70 -4.12 -14.36
N GLN A 106 -12.48 -3.63 -15.33
CA GLN A 106 -13.36 -2.49 -15.10
C GLN A 106 -14.61 -2.92 -14.33
N THR A 107 -15.08 -2.09 -13.42
CA THR A 107 -16.35 -2.32 -12.75
C THR A 107 -17.51 -2.00 -13.69
N ILE A 108 -18.55 -2.80 -13.62
CA ILE A 108 -19.80 -2.53 -14.34
C ILE A 108 -20.79 -1.94 -13.36
N LEU A 109 -21.22 -0.72 -13.62
CA LEU A 109 -22.18 0.02 -12.80
C LEU A 109 -23.50 0.21 -13.56
N THR A 110 -24.60 0.25 -12.81
CA THR A 110 -25.93 0.58 -13.35
C THR A 110 -26.41 1.87 -12.71
N PRO A 111 -26.22 3.02 -13.38
CA PRO A 111 -26.57 4.32 -12.81
C PRO A 111 -28.09 4.48 -12.66
N SER A 112 -28.53 5.07 -11.57
CA SER A 112 -29.93 5.41 -11.35
C SER A 112 -30.22 6.80 -11.86
N PHE A 113 -31.16 6.91 -12.81
CA PHE A 113 -31.62 8.19 -13.34
C PHE A 113 -32.62 8.86 -12.40
N SER A 114 -32.41 10.14 -12.13
CA SER A 114 -33.34 10.99 -11.40
C SER A 114 -33.77 12.14 -12.32
N ALA A 115 -35.06 12.40 -12.44
CA ALA A 115 -35.61 13.38 -13.36
C ALA A 115 -35.06 13.26 -14.81
N ASN A 116 -34.93 12.01 -15.29
CA ASN A 116 -34.35 11.64 -16.58
C ASN A 116 -32.85 12.00 -16.77
N ALA A 117 -32.11 12.18 -15.69
CA ALA A 117 -30.71 12.55 -15.76
C ALA A 117 -29.86 11.72 -14.79
N TYR A 118 -28.64 11.43 -15.19
CA TYR A 118 -27.57 10.98 -14.31
C TYR A 118 -26.36 11.88 -14.46
N THR A 119 -25.82 12.36 -13.36
CA THR A 119 -24.60 13.16 -13.36
C THR A 119 -23.44 12.31 -12.92
N LEU A 120 -22.37 12.28 -13.72
CA LEU A 120 -21.16 11.50 -13.42
C LEU A 120 -20.57 11.92 -12.08
N VAL A 121 -20.17 10.91 -11.29
CA VAL A 121 -19.51 11.07 -9.98
C VAL A 121 -18.11 10.50 -10.02
N LEU A 122 -17.26 10.89 -9.09
CA LEU A 122 -15.84 10.45 -9.07
C LEU A 122 -15.68 8.92 -9.05
N GLY A 123 -16.66 8.22 -8.48
CA GLY A 123 -16.70 6.76 -8.44
C GLY A 123 -16.92 6.07 -9.79
N ASP A 124 -17.32 6.82 -10.84
CA ASP A 124 -17.49 6.26 -12.20
C ASP A 124 -16.16 6.19 -12.97
N GLN A 125 -15.10 6.73 -12.40
CA GLN A 125 -13.79 6.80 -13.06
C GLN A 125 -13.23 5.40 -13.39
N GLY A 126 -13.00 5.16 -14.66
CA GLY A 126 -12.43 3.90 -15.14
C GLY A 126 -13.46 2.78 -15.33
N ASP A 127 -14.75 3.04 -15.11
CA ASP A 127 -15.81 2.04 -15.12
C ASP A 127 -16.63 2.03 -16.42
N ILE A 128 -17.47 1.01 -16.53
CA ILE A 128 -18.46 0.85 -17.59
C ILE A 128 -19.85 1.07 -16.98
N LEU A 129 -20.59 2.06 -17.50
CA LEU A 129 -21.94 2.37 -17.09
C LEU A 129 -22.95 1.70 -18.02
N LEU A 130 -23.73 0.75 -17.53
CA LEU A 130 -24.91 0.23 -18.22
C LEU A 130 -26.09 1.18 -17.96
N ALA A 131 -26.23 2.17 -18.82
CA ALA A 131 -27.13 3.28 -18.60
C ALA A 131 -28.50 3.05 -19.26
N SER A 132 -29.59 3.17 -18.49
CA SER A 132 -30.94 3.02 -18.96
C SER A 132 -31.88 3.98 -18.25
N ASN A 133 -32.62 4.77 -19.00
CA ASN A 133 -33.79 5.51 -18.52
C ASN A 133 -35.11 4.88 -19.04
N GLY A 134 -35.12 3.56 -19.21
CA GLY A 134 -36.23 2.81 -19.76
C GLY A 134 -36.51 3.18 -21.22
N ALA A 135 -37.76 3.52 -21.55
CA ALA A 135 -38.18 3.98 -22.88
C ALA A 135 -38.12 5.50 -23.03
N THR A 136 -37.85 6.23 -21.93
CA THR A 136 -37.80 7.69 -21.94
C THR A 136 -36.37 8.17 -22.24
N ALA A 137 -36.25 9.18 -23.10
CA ALA A 137 -34.96 9.81 -23.36
C ALA A 137 -34.35 10.36 -22.06
N GLY A 138 -33.02 10.24 -21.93
CA GLY A 138 -32.32 10.66 -20.75
C GLY A 138 -31.02 11.39 -21.05
N THR A 139 -30.41 11.93 -20.00
CA THR A 139 -29.14 12.63 -20.13
C THR A 139 -28.09 12.03 -19.17
N ILE A 140 -26.88 11.90 -19.67
CA ILE A 140 -25.67 11.72 -18.88
C ILE A 140 -24.96 13.06 -18.82
N ASN A 141 -24.88 13.61 -17.63
CA ASN A 141 -24.32 14.94 -17.41
C ASN A 141 -22.86 14.85 -16.98
N ILE A 142 -21.98 15.52 -17.69
CA ILE A 142 -20.58 15.72 -17.30
C ILE A 142 -20.50 16.95 -16.40
N PRO A 143 -20.12 16.80 -15.12
CA PRO A 143 -20.01 17.92 -14.19
C PRO A 143 -18.80 18.81 -14.49
N THR A 144 -18.83 20.04 -13.98
CA THR A 144 -17.63 20.89 -13.99
C THR A 144 -16.54 20.30 -13.10
N ASN A 145 -15.29 20.62 -13.38
CA ASN A 145 -14.17 20.22 -12.54
C ASN A 145 -14.27 20.75 -11.10
N GLY A 146 -14.91 21.91 -10.92
CA GLY A 146 -15.17 22.47 -9.60
C GLY A 146 -16.18 21.68 -8.76
N SER A 147 -17.11 20.94 -9.43
CA SER A 147 -18.10 20.08 -8.75
C SER A 147 -17.55 18.67 -8.52
N VAL A 148 -16.89 18.09 -9.54
CA VAL A 148 -16.28 16.75 -9.47
C VAL A 148 -14.92 16.80 -10.17
N ALA A 149 -13.86 16.74 -9.39
CA ALA A 149 -12.49 16.88 -9.87
C ALA A 149 -11.93 15.54 -10.42
N PHE A 150 -12.48 15.09 -11.53
CA PHE A 150 -11.91 13.93 -12.23
C PHE A 150 -10.45 14.22 -12.63
N PRO A 151 -9.51 13.29 -12.45
CA PRO A 151 -8.16 13.42 -13.00
C PRO A 151 -8.16 13.51 -14.54
N THR A 152 -7.20 14.24 -15.10
CA THR A 152 -6.93 14.20 -16.55
C THR A 152 -6.52 12.78 -16.95
N GLY A 153 -7.05 12.26 -18.04
CA GLY A 153 -6.89 10.88 -18.46
C GLY A 153 -8.02 9.96 -17.98
N THR A 154 -8.97 10.44 -17.17
CA THR A 154 -10.17 9.67 -16.81
C THR A 154 -10.92 9.22 -18.06
N GLN A 155 -11.29 7.96 -18.08
CA GLN A 155 -12.14 7.34 -19.11
C GLN A 155 -13.36 6.71 -18.44
N ILE A 156 -14.55 6.97 -19.01
CA ILE A 156 -15.81 6.39 -18.55
C ILE A 156 -16.56 5.91 -19.78
N THR A 157 -16.85 4.63 -19.84
CA THR A 157 -17.58 4.04 -20.97
C THR A 157 -19.06 3.93 -20.63
N ILE A 158 -19.93 4.44 -21.48
CA ILE A 158 -21.38 4.44 -21.32
C ILE A 158 -21.96 3.52 -22.39
N ILE A 159 -22.77 2.54 -21.99
CA ILE A 159 -23.51 1.66 -22.86
C ILE A 159 -25.01 1.93 -22.63
N GLN A 160 -25.73 2.33 -23.67
CA GLN A 160 -27.18 2.51 -23.59
C GLN A 160 -27.86 1.16 -23.57
N THR A 161 -28.55 0.80 -22.50
CA THR A 161 -29.26 -0.48 -22.38
C THR A 161 -30.77 -0.33 -22.45
N GLY A 162 -31.31 0.91 -22.41
CA GLY A 162 -32.72 1.22 -22.58
C GLY A 162 -33.08 1.68 -23.99
N ALA A 163 -34.36 1.64 -24.33
CA ALA A 163 -34.88 2.12 -25.63
C ALA A 163 -34.85 3.66 -25.71
N GLY A 164 -34.92 4.37 -24.58
CA GLY A 164 -34.83 5.84 -24.55
C GLY A 164 -33.43 6.32 -24.90
N GLN A 165 -33.33 7.18 -25.89
CA GLN A 165 -32.05 7.71 -26.36
C GLN A 165 -31.36 8.53 -25.28
N LEU A 166 -30.07 8.27 -25.04
CA LEU A 166 -29.25 9.01 -24.08
C LEU A 166 -28.44 10.10 -24.77
N THR A 167 -28.46 11.29 -24.18
CA THR A 167 -27.62 12.42 -24.58
C THR A 167 -26.53 12.61 -23.59
N ILE A 168 -25.27 12.77 -24.00
CA ILE A 168 -24.15 13.12 -23.17
C ILE A 168 -23.92 14.62 -23.28
N GLN A 169 -24.01 15.34 -22.15
CA GLN A 169 -23.92 16.80 -22.15
C GLN A 169 -23.20 17.34 -20.93
N ALA A 170 -22.72 18.57 -21.01
CA ALA A 170 -22.15 19.27 -19.85
C ALA A 170 -23.26 19.80 -18.94
N THR A 171 -23.07 19.73 -17.59
CA THR A 171 -23.97 20.40 -16.64
C THR A 171 -23.92 21.92 -16.82
N THR A 172 -22.77 22.45 -17.19
CA THR A 172 -22.54 23.88 -17.43
C THR A 172 -21.75 24.05 -18.73
N PRO A 173 -22.44 24.14 -19.90
CA PRO A 173 -21.77 24.21 -21.20
C PRO A 173 -20.84 25.42 -21.37
N ALA A 174 -21.05 26.50 -20.59
CA ALA A 174 -20.18 27.67 -20.60
C ALA A 174 -18.80 27.40 -19.95
N THR A 175 -18.70 26.36 -19.13
CA THR A 175 -17.46 26.00 -18.41
C THR A 175 -16.86 24.69 -18.95
N THR A 176 -17.69 23.67 -19.10
CA THR A 176 -17.24 22.34 -19.55
C THR A 176 -17.42 22.19 -21.05
N THR A 177 -16.30 21.99 -21.74
CA THR A 177 -16.27 21.76 -23.19
C THR A 177 -16.32 20.27 -23.51
N ILE A 178 -17.26 19.87 -24.35
CA ILE A 178 -17.35 18.54 -24.92
C ILE A 178 -17.00 18.61 -26.39
N ASN A 179 -16.04 17.80 -26.82
CA ASN A 179 -15.65 17.60 -28.21
C ASN A 179 -16.13 16.23 -28.67
N SER A 180 -16.88 16.15 -29.75
CA SER A 180 -17.29 14.90 -30.35
C SER A 180 -17.44 15.05 -31.85
N THR A 181 -17.61 13.95 -32.58
CA THR A 181 -18.03 13.95 -33.98
C THR A 181 -19.57 13.82 -34.07
N GLY A 182 -20.16 14.30 -35.12
CA GLY A 182 -21.61 14.17 -35.37
C GLY A 182 -22.34 15.52 -35.36
N ALA A 183 -23.68 15.49 -35.53
CA ALA A 183 -24.52 16.66 -35.73
C ALA A 183 -24.62 17.56 -34.48
N THR A 184 -24.36 17.03 -33.30
CA THR A 184 -24.42 17.74 -32.02
C THR A 184 -23.11 17.59 -31.24
N ALA A 185 -22.02 18.13 -31.80
CA ALA A 185 -20.66 17.95 -31.29
C ALA A 185 -20.48 18.28 -29.80
N THR A 186 -21.31 19.15 -29.21
CA THR A 186 -21.27 19.52 -27.80
C THR A 186 -22.25 18.77 -26.90
N ALA A 187 -23.17 18.01 -27.47
CA ALA A 187 -24.16 17.21 -26.77
C ALA A 187 -24.49 15.95 -27.60
N PRO A 188 -23.48 15.07 -27.80
CA PRO A 188 -23.66 13.86 -28.64
C PRO A 188 -24.69 12.92 -28.03
N LYS A 189 -25.42 12.20 -28.90
CA LYS A 189 -26.39 11.22 -28.49
C LYS A 189 -25.89 9.82 -28.83
N LEU A 190 -26.16 8.87 -27.99
CA LEU A 190 -26.01 7.45 -28.34
C LEU A 190 -27.03 7.12 -29.41
N ARG A 191 -26.63 6.40 -30.45
CA ARG A 191 -27.44 6.20 -31.65
C ARG A 191 -28.69 5.37 -31.37
N ALA A 192 -28.54 4.28 -30.65
CA ALA A 192 -29.59 3.31 -30.38
C ALA A 192 -29.30 2.51 -29.10
N ILE A 193 -30.20 1.63 -28.73
CA ILE A 193 -29.94 0.60 -27.73
C ILE A 193 -28.72 -0.22 -28.12
N ASN A 194 -27.87 -0.53 -27.16
CA ASN A 194 -26.53 -1.18 -27.25
C ASN A 194 -25.44 -0.33 -27.93
N SER A 195 -25.72 0.92 -28.31
CA SER A 195 -24.67 1.87 -28.65
C SER A 195 -23.84 2.21 -27.42
N SER A 196 -22.56 2.48 -27.63
CA SER A 196 -21.64 2.89 -26.57
C SER A 196 -20.82 4.11 -26.95
N ALA A 197 -20.45 4.90 -25.94
CA ALA A 197 -19.48 5.98 -26.08
C ALA A 197 -18.58 6.04 -24.88
N THR A 198 -17.34 6.47 -25.11
CA THR A 198 -16.36 6.72 -24.02
C THR A 198 -16.15 8.20 -23.86
N CYS A 199 -16.35 8.69 -22.64
CA CYS A 199 -16.00 10.05 -22.22
C CYS A 199 -14.55 10.06 -21.72
N ILE A 200 -13.69 10.88 -22.33
CA ILE A 200 -12.27 10.98 -22.01
C ILE A 200 -11.97 12.40 -21.56
N LYS A 201 -11.48 12.57 -20.34
CA LYS A 201 -11.06 13.87 -19.83
C LYS A 201 -9.64 14.21 -20.30
N THR A 202 -9.48 15.30 -21.02
CA THR A 202 -8.18 15.73 -21.57
C THR A 202 -7.64 17.03 -20.97
N GLY A 203 -8.45 17.76 -20.21
CA GLY A 203 -8.06 18.99 -19.53
C GLY A 203 -8.97 19.29 -18.35
N THR A 204 -8.79 20.42 -17.67
CA THR A 204 -9.53 20.78 -16.44
C THR A 204 -11.06 20.64 -16.62
N ASP A 205 -11.60 21.26 -17.69
CA ASP A 205 -13.02 21.16 -18.04
C ASP A 205 -13.20 20.79 -19.53
N THR A 206 -12.28 19.96 -20.05
CA THR A 206 -12.31 19.52 -21.46
C THR A 206 -12.44 18.03 -21.57
N TRP A 207 -13.44 17.59 -22.31
CA TRP A 207 -13.76 16.18 -22.53
C TRP A 207 -13.90 15.87 -24.03
N TYR A 208 -13.53 14.66 -24.39
CA TYR A 208 -13.86 14.05 -25.68
C TYR A 208 -14.87 12.95 -25.48
N VAL A 209 -15.86 12.89 -26.34
CA VAL A 209 -16.84 11.79 -26.38
C VAL A 209 -16.70 11.11 -27.73
N ILE A 210 -16.27 9.87 -27.71
CA ILE A 210 -16.03 9.05 -28.90
C ILE A 210 -16.80 7.75 -28.81
N GLY A 211 -17.34 7.28 -29.93
CA GLY A 211 -18.10 6.03 -29.96
C GLY A 211 -19.18 6.02 -31.03
N ASP A 212 -20.19 5.19 -30.81
CA ASP A 212 -21.36 5.10 -31.68
C ASP A 212 -22.40 6.18 -31.32
N ILE A 213 -22.16 7.37 -31.81
CA ILE A 213 -22.90 8.60 -31.53
C ILE A 213 -23.48 9.22 -32.78
N ALA A 214 -24.53 10.04 -32.61
CA ALA A 214 -25.25 10.76 -33.66
C ALA A 214 -25.39 12.24 -33.31
#